data_e9a2036c60fc491640614e278c92cd98
#
_entry.id   e9a2036c60fc491640614e278c92cd98
#
_cell.length_a   1.000
_cell.length_b   1.000
_cell.length_c   1.000
_cell.angle_alpha   90.00
_cell.angle_beta   90.00
_cell.angle_gamma   90.00
#
_symmetry.space_group_name_H-M   'P 1'
#
loop_
_entity.id
_entity.type
_entity.pdbx_description
1 polymer ?
#
loop_
_entity_poly.entity_id
_entity_poly.type
_entity_poly.pdbx_seq_one_letter_code
_entity_poly.pdbx_strand_id
1 'polypeptide(L)'
;IMAVNIENQNGFCSFDVIAGQRLLCHVRLSVCGEFNIYNALAALAVAHYRGIDCGAAARELEKFRGAERRMEHMGKFRGADVYSDYAHHPTEIAATLKGAKQMTHGRLFCVFQPHTYSRVYAFLDEMCRALSTADRTLMIDIYPARETDTKGMSSALIAERIGDSASYCENYGRAFDILKNEL
;
A
#
# COMPACT_ATOMS: atom_id res chain seq x y z
N ILE A 1 11.87 21.46 5.30
CA ILE A 1 12.80 20.57 4.58
C ILE A 1 12.10 19.96 3.38
N MET A 2 12.85 19.56 2.36
CA MET A 2 12.30 19.00 1.11
C MET A 2 13.17 17.86 0.62
N ALA A 3 12.57 16.90 -0.10
CA ALA A 3 13.28 15.92 -0.88
C ALA A 3 13.55 16.48 -2.29
N VAL A 4 14.76 16.29 -2.77
CA VAL A 4 15.21 16.61 -4.13
C VAL A 4 16.00 15.46 -4.70
N ASN A 5 16.26 15.44 -6.00
CA ASN A 5 17.02 14.37 -6.67
C ASN A 5 16.46 12.97 -6.34
N ILE A 6 15.12 12.84 -6.44
CA ILE A 6 14.43 11.59 -6.11
C ILE A 6 14.68 10.58 -7.23
N GLU A 7 15.20 9.42 -6.84
CA GLU A 7 15.33 8.23 -7.68
C GLU A 7 14.41 7.13 -7.16
N ASN A 8 13.78 6.39 -8.05
CA ASN A 8 12.93 5.25 -7.72
C ASN A 8 13.43 4.02 -8.48
N GLN A 9 13.88 3.01 -7.76
CA GLN A 9 14.31 1.73 -8.30
C GLN A 9 13.40 0.62 -7.76
N ASN A 10 12.52 0.09 -8.61
CA ASN A 10 11.58 -0.98 -8.26
C ASN A 10 10.74 -0.67 -7.01
N GLY A 11 10.26 0.57 -6.88
CA GLY A 11 9.44 1.01 -5.75
C GLY A 11 10.22 1.51 -4.53
N PHE A 12 11.54 1.33 -4.49
CA PHE A 12 12.39 1.83 -3.40
C PHE A 12 13.01 3.17 -3.79
N CYS A 13 12.89 4.15 -2.90
CA CYS A 13 13.30 5.51 -3.18
C CYS A 13 14.63 5.87 -2.50
N SER A 14 15.47 6.62 -3.23
CA SER A 14 16.59 7.38 -2.67
C SER A 14 16.45 8.85 -3.04
N PHE A 15 16.91 9.75 -2.19
CA PHE A 15 16.77 11.18 -2.39
C PHE A 15 17.70 11.99 -1.49
N ASP A 16 17.93 13.23 -1.88
CA ASP A 16 18.62 14.21 -1.05
C ASP A 16 17.62 15.03 -0.25
N VAL A 17 17.98 15.36 0.98
CA VAL A 17 17.16 16.19 1.88
C VAL A 17 17.84 17.54 2.07
N ILE A 18 17.11 18.61 1.76
CA ILE A 18 17.58 20.00 1.90
C ILE A 18 16.73 20.81 2.88
N ALA A 19 17.38 21.75 3.58
CA ALA A 19 16.71 22.82 4.33
C ALA A 19 17.12 24.17 3.73
N GLY A 20 16.19 24.86 3.08
CA GLY A 20 16.51 26.00 2.23
C GLY A 20 17.42 25.57 1.08
N GLN A 21 18.65 26.11 1.04
CA GLN A 21 19.66 25.77 0.03
C GLN A 21 20.73 24.78 0.57
N ARG A 22 20.64 24.39 1.83
CA ARG A 22 21.63 23.55 2.47
C ARG A 22 21.24 22.07 2.36
N LEU A 23 22.15 21.23 1.82
CA LEU A 23 22.05 19.78 1.88
C LEU A 23 22.23 19.33 3.34
N LEU A 24 21.29 18.54 3.87
CA LEU A 24 21.33 17.95 5.19
C LEU A 24 21.87 16.53 5.16
N CYS A 25 21.34 15.69 4.28
CA CYS A 25 21.74 14.30 4.13
C CYS A 25 21.23 13.69 2.83
N HIS A 26 21.76 12.54 2.46
CA HIS A 26 21.19 11.61 1.49
C HIS A 26 20.45 10.52 2.22
N VAL A 27 19.29 10.08 1.68
CA VAL A 27 18.43 9.04 2.25
C VAL A 27 18.26 7.92 1.23
N ARG A 28 18.35 6.68 1.69
CA ARG A 28 17.97 5.49 0.95
C ARG A 28 16.95 4.72 1.78
N LEU A 29 15.75 4.49 1.23
CA LEU A 29 14.69 3.78 1.95
C LEU A 29 14.75 2.29 1.64
N SER A 30 14.55 1.47 2.68
CA SER A 30 14.37 0.02 2.59
C SER A 30 12.90 -0.40 2.60
N VAL A 31 11.98 0.58 2.56
CA VAL A 31 10.54 0.38 2.47
C VAL A 31 10.02 0.92 1.14
N CYS A 32 9.08 0.19 0.53
CA CYS A 32 8.54 0.49 -0.79
C CYS A 32 7.48 1.61 -0.73
N GLY A 33 7.40 2.37 -1.84
CA GLY A 33 6.34 3.36 -2.08
C GLY A 33 6.79 4.80 -1.86
N GLU A 34 6.45 5.67 -2.81
CA GLU A 34 6.81 7.10 -2.80
C GLU A 34 6.28 7.85 -1.57
N PHE A 35 5.16 7.39 -0.99
CA PHE A 35 4.61 7.99 0.24
C PHE A 35 5.57 7.89 1.43
N ASN A 36 6.50 6.94 1.41
CA ASN A 36 7.52 6.82 2.47
C ASN A 36 8.59 7.93 2.40
N ILE A 37 8.69 8.66 1.29
CA ILE A 37 9.50 9.88 1.22
C ILE A 37 8.96 10.90 2.23
N TYR A 38 7.64 11.10 2.26
CA TYR A 38 7.00 12.05 3.19
C TYR A 38 7.13 11.60 4.64
N ASN A 39 7.02 10.30 4.90
CA ASN A 39 7.23 9.73 6.23
C ASN A 39 8.68 9.96 6.72
N ALA A 40 9.66 9.73 5.84
CA ALA A 40 11.07 9.99 6.13
C ALA A 40 11.35 11.47 6.34
N LEU A 41 10.78 12.36 5.50
CA LEU A 41 10.91 13.80 5.67
C LEU A 41 10.32 14.26 7.01
N ALA A 42 9.19 13.72 7.44
CA ALA A 42 8.61 14.04 8.75
C ALA A 42 9.55 13.65 9.90
N ALA A 43 10.10 12.44 9.86
CA ALA A 43 11.07 11.98 10.86
C ALA A 43 12.34 12.84 10.88
N LEU A 44 12.89 13.16 9.70
CA LEU A 44 14.09 13.99 9.57
C LEU A 44 13.84 15.46 9.96
N ALA A 45 12.62 15.99 9.73
CA ALA A 45 12.25 17.30 10.20
C ALA A 45 12.29 17.39 11.73
N VAL A 46 11.79 16.38 12.43
CA VAL A 46 11.87 16.29 13.88
C VAL A 46 13.32 16.17 14.34
N ALA A 47 14.12 15.30 13.70
CA ALA A 47 15.54 15.14 14.00
C ALA A 47 16.29 16.47 13.85
N HIS A 48 16.10 17.15 12.72
CA HIS A 48 16.71 18.45 12.43
C HIS A 48 16.32 19.52 13.48
N TYR A 49 15.02 19.62 13.79
CA TYR A 49 14.51 20.56 14.81
C TYR A 49 15.10 20.29 16.19
N ARG A 50 15.34 19.02 16.53
CA ARG A 50 15.94 18.59 17.81
C ARG A 50 17.48 18.67 17.84
N GLY A 51 18.10 19.14 16.76
CA GLY A 51 19.56 19.22 16.66
C GLY A 51 20.27 17.86 16.49
N ILE A 52 19.54 16.82 16.11
CA ILE A 52 20.11 15.50 15.80
C ILE A 52 20.74 15.57 14.40
N ASP A 53 21.89 14.96 14.23
CA ASP A 53 22.56 14.87 12.94
C ASP A 53 21.69 14.10 11.91
N CYS A 54 21.31 14.79 10.84
CA CYS A 54 20.41 14.20 9.83
C CYS A 54 21.06 13.04 9.08
N GLY A 55 22.38 13.02 8.92
CA GLY A 55 23.10 11.91 8.33
C GLY A 55 23.04 10.65 9.20
N ALA A 56 23.15 10.82 10.52
CA ALA A 56 22.96 9.71 11.46
C ALA A 56 21.51 9.20 11.42
N ALA A 57 20.53 10.10 11.41
CA ALA A 57 19.11 9.74 11.33
C ALA A 57 18.79 9.03 9.98
N ALA A 58 19.37 9.46 8.88
CA ALA A 58 19.20 8.81 7.57
C ALA A 58 19.73 7.38 7.57
N ARG A 59 20.89 7.12 8.20
CA ARG A 59 21.42 5.74 8.33
C ARG A 59 20.51 4.82 9.15
N GLU A 60 19.78 5.35 10.14
CA GLU A 60 18.80 4.56 10.88
C GLU A 60 17.53 4.32 10.06
N LEU A 61 17.09 5.29 9.26
CA LEU A 61 15.97 5.10 8.32
C LEU A 61 16.27 4.01 7.27
N GLU A 62 17.51 3.88 6.82
CA GLU A 62 17.91 2.80 5.89
C GLU A 62 17.76 1.39 6.51
N LYS A 63 17.84 1.28 7.84
CA LYS A 63 17.63 0.02 8.57
C LYS A 63 16.16 -0.29 8.84
N PHE A 64 15.28 0.70 8.70
CA PHE A 64 13.85 0.54 8.98
C PHE A 64 13.20 -0.39 7.95
N ARG A 65 12.54 -1.45 8.42
CA ARG A 65 11.92 -2.50 7.58
C ARG A 65 10.40 -2.34 7.43
N GLY A 66 9.84 -1.23 7.89
CA GLY A 66 8.41 -0.96 7.84
C GLY A 66 7.71 -1.21 9.18
N ALA A 67 6.43 -0.89 9.22
CA ALA A 67 5.52 -1.21 10.31
C ALA A 67 4.70 -2.45 9.93
N GLU A 68 4.20 -3.17 10.93
CA GLU A 68 3.27 -4.28 10.73
C GLU A 68 2.09 -3.83 9.85
N ARG A 69 1.68 -4.69 8.94
CA ARG A 69 0.59 -4.42 7.98
C ARG A 69 0.77 -3.12 7.17
N ARG A 70 2.00 -2.76 6.81
CA ARG A 70 2.33 -1.67 5.89
C ARG A 70 3.31 -2.18 4.86
N MET A 71 2.81 -2.80 3.79
CA MET A 71 3.61 -3.55 2.80
C MET A 71 4.57 -4.54 3.49
N GLU A 72 4.08 -5.19 4.55
CA GLU A 72 4.84 -6.16 5.33
C GLU A 72 5.01 -7.45 4.51
N HIS A 73 6.26 -7.84 4.26
CA HIS A 73 6.56 -9.08 3.55
C HIS A 73 6.33 -10.29 4.45
N MET A 74 5.33 -11.10 4.12
CA MET A 74 4.90 -12.27 4.89
C MET A 74 5.62 -13.56 4.46
N GLY A 75 6.36 -13.54 3.35
CA GLY A 75 7.02 -14.71 2.79
C GLY A 75 6.59 -15.03 1.37
N LYS A 76 6.73 -16.29 0.97
CA LYS A 76 6.37 -16.74 -0.39
C LYS A 76 5.32 -17.84 -0.37
N PHE A 77 4.41 -17.77 -1.33
CA PHE A 77 3.45 -18.82 -1.63
C PHE A 77 3.50 -19.18 -3.11
N ARG A 78 3.85 -20.43 -3.44
CA ARG A 78 3.98 -20.95 -4.83
C ARG A 78 4.85 -20.07 -5.75
N GLY A 79 5.90 -19.48 -5.18
CA GLY A 79 6.83 -18.61 -5.91
C GLY A 79 6.45 -17.13 -5.91
N ALA A 80 5.22 -16.77 -5.57
CA ALA A 80 4.78 -15.39 -5.41
C ALA A 80 5.19 -14.83 -4.05
N ASP A 81 5.65 -13.59 -4.00
CA ASP A 81 5.87 -12.85 -2.75
C ASP A 81 4.52 -12.40 -2.19
N VAL A 82 4.32 -12.62 -0.89
CA VAL A 82 3.08 -12.28 -0.17
C VAL A 82 3.33 -11.08 0.74
N TYR A 83 2.50 -10.07 0.60
CA TYR A 83 2.54 -8.86 1.42
C TYR A 83 1.23 -8.65 2.17
N SER A 84 1.31 -8.11 3.38
CA SER A 84 0.16 -7.68 4.18
C SER A 84 0.15 -6.16 4.27
N ASP A 85 -1.03 -5.56 4.00
CA ASP A 85 -1.22 -4.11 4.12
C ASP A 85 -2.57 -3.80 4.80
N TYR A 86 -2.64 -2.71 5.52
CA TYR A 86 -3.84 -2.26 6.22
C TYR A 86 -4.61 -1.16 5.46
N ALA A 87 -4.23 -0.89 4.22
CA ALA A 87 -4.91 0.10 3.38
C ALA A 87 -6.40 -0.20 3.26
N HIS A 88 -7.22 0.78 3.54
CA HIS A 88 -8.68 0.67 3.52
C HIS A 88 -9.38 1.94 3.00
N HIS A 89 -8.67 3.04 2.83
CA HIS A 89 -9.11 4.23 2.13
C HIS A 89 -8.63 4.19 0.67
N PRO A 90 -9.41 4.64 -0.33
CA PRO A 90 -9.00 4.57 -1.75
C PRO A 90 -7.62 5.14 -2.04
N THR A 91 -7.26 6.25 -1.40
CA THR A 91 -5.93 6.86 -1.55
C THR A 91 -4.81 5.94 -1.06
N GLU A 92 -5.01 5.25 0.08
CA GLU A 92 -4.06 4.28 0.62
C GLU A 92 -3.96 3.06 -0.30
N ILE A 93 -5.11 2.50 -0.73
CA ILE A 93 -5.18 1.36 -1.65
C ILE A 93 -4.42 1.67 -2.94
N ALA A 94 -4.67 2.84 -3.54
CA ALA A 94 -4.00 3.26 -4.76
C ALA A 94 -2.48 3.39 -4.57
N ALA A 95 -2.03 3.97 -3.46
CA ALA A 95 -0.62 4.13 -3.15
C ALA A 95 0.07 2.78 -2.92
N THR A 96 -0.56 1.88 -2.16
CA THR A 96 -0.07 0.52 -1.88
C THR A 96 0.03 -0.30 -3.17
N LEU A 97 -1.04 -0.35 -3.99
CA LEU A 97 -1.04 -1.12 -5.23
C LEU A 97 -0.08 -0.54 -6.28
N LYS A 98 0.05 0.80 -6.36
CA LYS A 98 1.07 1.45 -7.21
C LYS A 98 2.48 1.02 -6.80
N GLY A 99 2.79 1.03 -5.49
CA GLY A 99 4.08 0.57 -4.97
C GLY A 99 4.32 -0.92 -5.26
N ALA A 100 3.33 -1.77 -5.00
CA ALA A 100 3.39 -3.20 -5.28
C ALA A 100 3.62 -3.46 -6.79
N LYS A 101 2.94 -2.73 -7.67
CA LYS A 101 3.11 -2.86 -9.13
C LYS A 101 4.53 -2.53 -9.60
N GLN A 102 5.19 -1.55 -8.96
CA GLN A 102 6.58 -1.19 -9.27
C GLN A 102 7.58 -2.29 -8.87
N MET A 103 7.26 -3.07 -7.81
CA MET A 103 8.07 -4.20 -7.35
C MET A 103 7.82 -5.48 -8.15
N THR A 104 6.66 -5.59 -8.82
CA THR A 104 6.18 -6.82 -9.43
C THR A 104 6.81 -7.03 -10.81
N HIS A 105 7.38 -8.21 -11.04
CA HIS A 105 7.89 -8.65 -12.34
C HIS A 105 6.90 -9.55 -13.11
N GLY A 106 5.78 -9.89 -12.50
CA GLY A 106 4.72 -10.74 -13.04
C GLY A 106 3.34 -10.13 -12.83
N ARG A 107 2.39 -10.98 -12.41
CA ARG A 107 1.01 -10.55 -12.11
C ARG A 107 0.89 -10.09 -10.66
N LEU A 108 0.16 -8.99 -10.45
CA LEU A 108 -0.21 -8.48 -9.13
C LEU A 108 -1.62 -8.95 -8.75
N PHE A 109 -1.69 -9.77 -7.71
CA PHE A 109 -2.96 -10.20 -7.11
C PHE A 109 -3.26 -9.35 -5.86
N CYS A 110 -4.52 -8.95 -5.73
CA CYS A 110 -5.02 -8.25 -4.54
C CYS A 110 -6.17 -9.05 -3.92
N VAL A 111 -6.02 -9.47 -2.66
CA VAL A 111 -7.15 -9.99 -1.87
C VAL A 111 -7.59 -8.87 -0.94
N PHE A 112 -8.81 -8.39 -1.10
CA PHE A 112 -9.27 -7.21 -0.41
C PHE A 112 -10.56 -7.46 0.36
N GLN A 113 -10.55 -7.10 1.64
CA GLN A 113 -11.74 -7.03 2.49
C GLN A 113 -12.08 -5.57 2.76
N PRO A 114 -13.16 -5.03 2.19
CA PRO A 114 -13.60 -3.67 2.48
C PRO A 114 -13.97 -3.53 3.96
N HIS A 115 -13.71 -2.36 4.52
CA HIS A 115 -14.03 -2.06 5.91
C HIS A 115 -15.11 -1.00 5.96
N THR A 116 -16.29 -1.38 6.47
CA THR A 116 -17.56 -0.69 6.68
C THR A 116 -18.33 -0.36 5.39
N TYR A 117 -19.64 -0.53 5.48
CA TYR A 117 -20.59 -0.20 4.40
C TYR A 117 -20.62 1.30 4.10
N SER A 118 -20.54 2.13 5.15
CA SER A 118 -20.54 3.59 5.00
C SER A 118 -19.37 4.09 4.18
N ARG A 119 -18.18 3.52 4.38
CA ARG A 119 -16.99 3.87 3.60
C ARG A 119 -17.10 3.40 2.16
N VAL A 120 -17.57 2.18 1.93
CA VAL A 120 -17.81 1.67 0.58
C VAL A 120 -18.82 2.57 -0.15
N TYR A 121 -19.92 2.93 0.52
CA TYR A 121 -20.93 3.83 -0.06
C TYR A 121 -20.34 5.20 -0.43
N ALA A 122 -19.54 5.79 0.46
CA ALA A 122 -18.98 7.13 0.25
C ALA A 122 -17.89 7.17 -0.86
N PHE A 123 -17.16 6.06 -1.08
CA PHE A 123 -15.97 6.02 -1.94
C PHE A 123 -16.02 4.88 -2.97
N LEU A 124 -17.20 4.45 -3.40
CA LEU A 124 -17.33 3.27 -4.25
C LEU A 124 -16.53 3.38 -5.55
N ASP A 125 -16.66 4.49 -6.26
CA ASP A 125 -16.00 4.66 -7.55
C ASP A 125 -14.47 4.83 -7.41
N GLU A 126 -14.03 5.54 -6.37
CA GLU A 126 -12.60 5.69 -6.06
C GLU A 126 -11.97 4.36 -5.66
N MET A 127 -12.69 3.56 -4.89
CA MET A 127 -12.25 2.22 -4.46
C MET A 127 -12.13 1.28 -5.65
N CYS A 128 -13.12 1.26 -6.54
CA CYS A 128 -13.07 0.47 -7.77
C CYS A 128 -11.87 0.87 -8.64
N ARG A 129 -11.64 2.17 -8.85
CA ARG A 129 -10.48 2.67 -9.60
C ARG A 129 -9.15 2.27 -8.97
N ALA A 130 -9.03 2.39 -7.64
CA ALA A 130 -7.81 1.99 -6.94
C ALA A 130 -7.53 0.49 -7.08
N LEU A 131 -8.54 -0.35 -6.86
CA LEU A 131 -8.42 -1.81 -6.92
C LEU A 131 -8.15 -2.33 -8.34
N SER A 132 -8.61 -1.63 -9.38
CA SER A 132 -8.32 -1.97 -10.79
C SER A 132 -6.84 -1.83 -11.18
N THR A 133 -5.98 -1.32 -10.29
CA THR A 133 -4.52 -1.31 -10.48
C THR A 133 -3.91 -2.71 -10.43
N ALA A 134 -4.53 -3.64 -9.69
CA ALA A 134 -4.11 -5.04 -9.66
C ALA A 134 -4.54 -5.78 -10.94
N ASP A 135 -3.74 -6.76 -11.36
CA ASP A 135 -4.08 -7.60 -12.50
C ASP A 135 -5.22 -8.57 -12.17
N ARG A 136 -5.39 -8.88 -10.88
CA ARG A 136 -6.47 -9.72 -10.35
C ARG A 136 -6.85 -9.28 -8.95
N THR A 137 -8.14 -9.00 -8.71
CA THR A 137 -8.68 -8.62 -7.40
C THR A 137 -9.70 -9.64 -6.93
N LEU A 138 -9.51 -10.17 -5.72
CA LEU A 138 -10.44 -11.07 -5.03
C LEU A 138 -11.07 -10.32 -3.86
N MET A 139 -12.38 -10.12 -3.94
CA MET A 139 -13.16 -9.33 -2.99
C MET A 139 -13.78 -10.24 -1.92
N ILE A 140 -13.36 -10.07 -0.67
CA ILE A 140 -13.98 -10.75 0.48
C ILE A 140 -15.15 -9.90 0.99
N ASP A 141 -16.11 -10.51 1.70
CA ASP A 141 -17.24 -9.80 2.29
C ASP A 141 -16.81 -8.57 3.07
N ILE A 142 -17.61 -7.50 2.98
CA ILE A 142 -17.40 -6.28 3.73
C ILE A 142 -17.37 -6.62 5.22
N TYR A 143 -16.32 -6.19 5.92
CA TYR A 143 -16.28 -6.23 7.37
C TYR A 143 -17.14 -5.08 7.94
N PRO A 144 -18.30 -5.38 8.56
CA PRO A 144 -19.28 -4.34 8.91
C PRO A 144 -18.87 -3.51 10.13
N ALA A 145 -17.91 -3.99 10.95
CA ALA A 145 -17.60 -3.45 12.26
C ALA A 145 -18.87 -3.39 13.16
N ARG A 146 -19.42 -2.19 13.36
CA ARG A 146 -20.64 -1.97 14.15
C ARG A 146 -21.83 -1.53 13.31
N GLU A 147 -21.70 -1.52 11.99
CA GLU A 147 -22.76 -1.08 11.08
C GLU A 147 -23.73 -2.22 10.82
N THR A 148 -25.03 -1.89 10.85
CA THR A 148 -26.15 -2.81 10.53
C THR A 148 -26.82 -2.45 9.22
N ASP A 149 -26.73 -1.18 8.81
CA ASP A 149 -27.27 -0.69 7.53
C ASP A 149 -26.21 -0.90 6.43
N THR A 150 -26.50 -1.77 5.49
CA THR A 150 -25.62 -2.07 4.35
C THR A 150 -25.57 -0.96 3.31
N LYS A 151 -26.48 0.00 3.33
CA LYS A 151 -26.63 1.06 2.30
C LYS A 151 -26.70 0.52 0.87
N GLY A 152 -27.12 -0.73 0.70
CA GLY A 152 -27.12 -1.43 -0.58
C GLY A 152 -25.72 -1.82 -1.09
N MET A 153 -24.68 -1.72 -0.25
CA MET A 153 -23.32 -2.06 -0.64
C MET A 153 -23.00 -3.53 -0.38
N SER A 154 -22.21 -4.12 -1.29
CA SER A 154 -21.66 -5.46 -1.16
C SER A 154 -20.32 -5.56 -1.88
N SER A 155 -19.52 -6.54 -1.51
CA SER A 155 -18.28 -6.83 -2.23
C SER A 155 -18.51 -7.37 -3.63
N ALA A 156 -19.66 -8.02 -3.86
CA ALA A 156 -20.07 -8.46 -5.19
C ALA A 156 -20.32 -7.25 -6.12
N LEU A 157 -20.96 -6.19 -5.62
CA LEU A 157 -21.16 -4.95 -6.37
C LEU A 157 -19.83 -4.29 -6.76
N ILE A 158 -18.85 -4.29 -5.85
CA ILE A 158 -17.51 -3.74 -6.14
C ILE A 158 -16.84 -4.57 -7.24
N ALA A 159 -16.86 -5.91 -7.12
CA ALA A 159 -16.29 -6.81 -8.11
C ALA A 159 -16.94 -6.64 -9.48
N GLU A 160 -18.27 -6.54 -9.55
CA GLU A 160 -19.01 -6.30 -10.79
C GLU A 160 -18.60 -4.97 -11.47
N ARG A 161 -18.44 -3.90 -10.66
CA ARG A 161 -18.02 -2.59 -11.19
C ARG A 161 -16.57 -2.56 -11.67
N ILE A 162 -15.69 -3.33 -11.07
CA ILE A 162 -14.30 -3.48 -11.54
C ILE A 162 -14.26 -4.27 -12.85
N GLY A 163 -15.12 -5.27 -12.99
CA GLY A 163 -15.24 -6.10 -14.20
C GLY A 163 -14.33 -7.34 -14.15
N ASP A 164 -13.89 -7.81 -15.33
CA ASP A 164 -13.25 -9.13 -15.53
C ASP A 164 -12.02 -9.41 -14.66
N SER A 165 -11.32 -8.35 -14.22
CA SER A 165 -10.15 -8.48 -13.34
C SER A 165 -10.52 -8.72 -11.88
N ALA A 166 -11.81 -8.66 -11.50
CA ALA A 166 -12.24 -8.87 -10.13
C ALA A 166 -13.21 -10.03 -9.98
N SER A 167 -13.22 -10.66 -8.83
CA SER A 167 -14.22 -11.66 -8.44
C SER A 167 -14.59 -11.52 -6.98
N TYR A 168 -15.86 -11.71 -6.69
CA TYR A 168 -16.35 -11.86 -5.34
C TYR A 168 -16.03 -13.25 -4.80
N CYS A 169 -15.57 -13.30 -3.56
CA CYS A 169 -15.28 -14.51 -2.80
C CYS A 169 -16.00 -14.43 -1.45
N GLU A 170 -16.86 -15.39 -1.17
CA GLU A 170 -17.63 -15.42 0.09
C GLU A 170 -16.76 -15.36 1.35
N ASN A 171 -15.55 -15.96 1.24
CA ASN A 171 -14.62 -16.06 2.37
C ASN A 171 -13.18 -16.24 1.90
N TYR A 172 -12.25 -16.17 2.85
CA TYR A 172 -10.82 -16.35 2.59
C TYR A 172 -10.47 -17.73 2.02
N GLY A 173 -11.19 -18.79 2.40
CA GLY A 173 -10.98 -20.14 1.87
C GLY A 173 -11.20 -20.17 0.36
N ARG A 174 -12.30 -19.57 -0.11
CA ARG A 174 -12.59 -19.48 -1.53
C ARG A 174 -11.55 -18.63 -2.30
N ALA A 175 -11.11 -17.52 -1.74
CA ALA A 175 -10.05 -16.72 -2.32
C ALA A 175 -8.73 -17.50 -2.40
N PHE A 176 -8.40 -18.26 -1.36
CA PHE A 176 -7.20 -19.12 -1.32
C PHE A 176 -7.25 -20.20 -2.41
N ASP A 177 -8.40 -20.88 -2.61
CA ASP A 177 -8.56 -21.89 -3.65
C ASP A 177 -8.35 -21.31 -5.05
N ILE A 178 -8.86 -20.09 -5.30
CA ILE A 178 -8.64 -19.39 -6.57
C ILE A 178 -7.14 -19.09 -6.74
N LEU A 179 -6.50 -18.49 -5.75
CA LEU A 179 -5.06 -18.19 -5.80
C LEU A 179 -4.22 -19.45 -6.04
N LYS A 180 -4.57 -20.55 -5.39
CA LYS A 180 -3.88 -21.85 -5.55
C LYS A 180 -3.95 -22.37 -6.99
N ASN A 181 -4.98 -22.04 -7.74
CA ASN A 181 -5.15 -22.48 -9.13
C ASN A 181 -4.58 -21.49 -10.14
N GLU A 182 -4.49 -20.20 -9.80
CA GLU A 182 -4.03 -19.15 -10.71
C GLU A 182 -2.53 -18.82 -10.57
N LEU A 183 -1.88 -19.22 -9.45
CA LEU A 183 -0.44 -19.15 -9.20
C LEU A 183 0.24 -20.49 -9.51
#